data_f4cdcec3b096c974b668a6fb5c2fb051
#
_entry.id   f4cdcec3b096c974b668a6fb5c2fb051
#
_cell.length_a   1.000
_cell.length_b   1.000
_cell.length_c   1.000
_cell.angle_alpha   90.00
_cell.angle_beta   90.00
_cell.angle_gamma   90.00
#
_symmetry.space_group_name_H-M   'P 1'
#
loop_
_entity.id
_entity.type
_entity.pdbx_description
1 polymer ?
#
loop_
_entity_poly.entity_id
_entity_poly.type
_entity_poly.pdbx_seq_one_letter_code
_entity_poly.pdbx_strand_id
1 'polypeptide(L)'
;MKFCLMVAQNNQGGTPDTMRTHSNRLAPALAFLAFALAVPVAGDIVRAADYPSRSIHLIVPYAAGGAADSIARVIAKRASKALGQTIVVENRGGGGSIIGTEFVNKAEPDGYTLLLGQSGPISINPAVYKALPYDPVKDFAPISLTTTYPYLMVVSPALGVKTVREFVALAKSKPGALNYGTTGVGAANHLVTELFDFRSGIKMTHIPYRGTALAVADLLAGQVQVVFSDPISALPHVNSGALIALAVTSKERSPVAPLVPTMSESGYGGFDAVGWHGILAPGRTPPEIVARLNAEIVEALKDPETKVLLESQAMQIVGSSPEAFADFIKQDIAIWKEVADQARIEVR
;
A
#
# COMPACT_ATOMS: atom_id res chain seq x y z
N MET A 1 19.92 1.16 56.83
CA MET A 1 19.42 1.99 57.93
C MET A 1 17.91 1.83 57.86
N LYS A 2 17.27 0.94 58.61
CA LYS A 2 16.77 1.13 59.99
C LYS A 2 15.77 2.28 60.00
N PHE A 3 14.51 2.21 60.38
CA PHE A 3 13.80 1.54 61.47
C PHE A 3 12.30 1.76 61.23
N CYS A 4 11.41 0.93 61.44
CA CYS A 4 10.73 0.35 62.64
C CYS A 4 9.33 0.93 62.76
N LEU A 5 8.27 0.14 62.68
CA LEU A 5 7.57 -0.73 63.67
C LEU A 5 6.89 0.05 64.80
N MET A 6 5.60 -0.21 64.99
CA MET A 6 4.90 -0.65 66.24
C MET A 6 3.46 -0.21 66.18
N VAL A 7 2.46 -1.07 66.15
CA VAL A 7 1.95 -2.02 67.20
C VAL A 7 1.09 -1.30 68.29
N ALA A 8 -0.07 -1.77 68.46
CA ALA A 8 -0.78 -2.39 69.56
C ALA A 8 -2.24 -1.88 69.68
N GLN A 9 -3.19 -2.69 69.62
CA GLN A 9 -3.78 -3.65 70.57
C GLN A 9 -4.66 -2.99 71.66
N ASN A 10 -5.82 -3.59 71.73
CA ASN A 10 -6.59 -4.01 72.94
C ASN A 10 -7.78 -3.05 73.30
N ASN A 11 -8.89 -3.49 73.85
CA ASN A 11 -9.36 -4.78 74.34
C ASN A 11 -10.86 -4.66 74.70
N GLN A 12 -11.61 -5.74 74.54
CA GLN A 12 -12.62 -6.29 75.43
C GLN A 12 -13.77 -5.36 75.94
N GLY A 13 -14.99 -5.79 75.94
CA GLY A 13 -15.62 -6.85 76.60
C GLY A 13 -17.09 -6.52 76.93
N GLY A 14 -17.94 -7.50 76.97
CA GLY A 14 -19.13 -7.47 77.79
C GLY A 14 -20.45 -7.87 77.14
N THR A 15 -20.77 -9.14 77.19
CA THR A 15 -22.13 -9.71 77.20
C THR A 15 -22.77 -9.55 78.57
N PRO A 16 -24.00 -10.00 78.91
CA PRO A 16 -25.08 -10.57 78.07
C PRO A 16 -26.53 -10.13 78.50
N ASP A 17 -27.50 -10.89 77.93
CA ASP A 17 -28.88 -11.16 78.43
C ASP A 17 -29.95 -10.08 78.21
N THR A 18 -31.08 -10.39 77.70
CA THR A 18 -32.15 -11.35 78.02
C THR A 18 -33.30 -11.29 77.01
N MET A 19 -33.87 -12.46 76.82
CA MET A 19 -35.15 -12.77 76.20
C MET A 19 -36.28 -11.73 76.34
N ARG A 20 -37.06 -11.58 75.26
CA ARG A 20 -38.48 -11.86 75.29
C ARG A 20 -39.19 -11.88 73.94
N THR A 21 -39.77 -13.01 73.70
CA THR A 21 -40.79 -13.33 72.71
C THR A 21 -41.95 -12.35 72.71
N HIS A 22 -42.43 -11.94 71.51
CA HIS A 22 -43.87 -11.92 71.21
C HIS A 22 -44.09 -12.02 69.69
N SER A 23 -44.91 -13.00 69.39
CA SER A 23 -45.56 -13.34 68.15
C SER A 23 -46.40 -12.19 67.56
N ASN A 24 -46.51 -12.06 66.33
CA ASN A 24 -47.69 -12.19 65.46
C ASN A 24 -47.80 -11.20 64.32
N ARG A 25 -47.80 -11.81 63.16
CA ARG A 25 -48.80 -11.61 62.09
C ARG A 25 -48.70 -10.41 61.16
N LEU A 26 -48.88 -10.87 59.92
CA LEU A 26 -49.31 -10.20 58.69
C LEU A 26 -48.20 -9.70 57.73
N ALA A 27 -47.98 -10.53 56.86
CA ALA A 27 -47.86 -10.49 55.41
C ALA A 27 -48.46 -9.28 54.70
N PRO A 28 -48.32 -9.18 53.37
CA PRO A 28 -47.16 -9.21 52.48
C PRO A 28 -47.17 -7.92 51.68
N ALA A 29 -46.16 -7.65 51.01
CA ALA A 29 -46.13 -6.82 49.80
C ALA A 29 -44.93 -5.91 49.76
N LEU A 30 -43.99 -6.30 48.93
CA LEU A 30 -43.24 -5.39 48.04
C LEU A 30 -42.11 -6.20 47.39
N ALA A 31 -42.55 -7.25 46.67
CA ALA A 31 -41.77 -7.78 45.56
C ALA A 31 -42.10 -6.91 44.34
N PHE A 32 -41.48 -5.76 44.20
CA PHE A 32 -41.58 -4.97 42.98
C PHE A 32 -40.23 -4.51 42.52
N LEU A 33 -39.90 -5.02 41.36
CA LEU A 33 -39.23 -4.32 40.29
C LEU A 33 -37.73 -4.01 40.49
N ALA A 34 -36.89 -5.03 40.39
CA ALA A 34 -35.60 -4.85 39.74
C ALA A 34 -35.67 -5.52 38.37
N PHE A 35 -36.56 -5.04 37.50
CA PHE A 35 -36.48 -5.28 36.07
C PHE A 35 -35.45 -4.28 35.56
N ALA A 36 -34.14 -4.62 35.72
CA ALA A 36 -33.06 -3.89 35.12
C ALA A 36 -33.29 -3.87 33.60
N LEU A 37 -33.54 -2.70 33.06
CA LEU A 37 -33.47 -2.43 31.62
C LEU A 37 -32.12 -2.90 31.08
N ALA A 38 -32.05 -4.13 30.62
CA ALA A 38 -31.06 -4.54 29.64
C ALA A 38 -31.46 -3.83 28.33
N VAL A 39 -31.02 -2.60 28.14
CA VAL A 39 -31.01 -1.97 26.82
C VAL A 39 -30.01 -2.82 26.00
N PRO A 40 -30.50 -3.57 25.00
CA PRO A 40 -29.54 -4.16 24.05
C PRO A 40 -28.87 -2.95 23.38
N VAL A 41 -27.59 -2.77 23.62
CA VAL A 41 -26.75 -2.00 22.70
C VAL A 41 -26.78 -2.78 21.38
N ALA A 42 -27.81 -2.50 20.60
CA ALA A 42 -27.82 -2.86 19.20
C ALA A 42 -26.71 -2.03 18.56
N GLY A 43 -25.50 -2.54 18.63
CA GLY A 43 -24.47 -2.12 17.67
C GLY A 43 -25.11 -2.34 16.30
N ASP A 44 -25.20 -1.29 15.51
CA ASP A 44 -25.62 -1.39 14.12
C ASP A 44 -24.72 -2.40 13.45
N ILE A 45 -25.16 -3.65 13.37
CA ILE A 45 -24.60 -4.65 12.47
C ILE A 45 -25.02 -4.15 11.09
N VAL A 46 -24.15 -3.39 10.45
CA VAL A 46 -24.29 -3.04 9.04
C VAL A 46 -24.43 -4.36 8.31
N ARG A 47 -25.66 -4.70 7.95
CA ARG A 47 -25.94 -5.90 7.16
C ARG A 47 -25.28 -5.71 5.82
N ALA A 48 -24.41 -6.62 5.42
CA ALA A 48 -23.78 -6.66 4.09
C ALA A 48 -24.80 -6.52 2.94
N ALA A 49 -26.08 -6.79 3.21
CA ALA A 49 -27.18 -6.65 2.24
C ALA A 49 -27.43 -5.17 1.82
N ASP A 50 -27.05 -4.18 2.64
CA ASP A 50 -27.27 -2.76 2.36
C ASP A 50 -25.98 -2.03 1.96
N TYR A 51 -24.85 -2.73 1.91
CA TYR A 51 -23.58 -2.16 1.49
C TYR A 51 -23.35 -2.32 -0.02
N PRO A 52 -22.88 -1.26 -0.74
CA PRO A 52 -22.75 0.12 -0.28
C PRO A 52 -24.07 0.93 -0.44
N SER A 53 -24.39 1.81 0.51
CA SER A 53 -25.56 2.71 0.48
C SER A 53 -25.20 4.16 0.14
N ARG A 54 -23.89 4.48 0.06
CA ARG A 54 -23.34 5.80 -0.28
C ARG A 54 -22.06 5.67 -1.08
N SER A 55 -21.52 6.77 -1.59
CA SER A 55 -20.27 6.79 -2.34
C SER A 55 -19.10 6.26 -1.52
N ILE A 56 -18.21 5.54 -2.20
CA ILE A 56 -16.96 5.00 -1.67
C ILE A 56 -15.82 5.92 -2.11
N HIS A 57 -14.87 6.19 -1.24
CA HIS A 57 -13.67 6.99 -1.54
C HIS A 57 -12.47 6.06 -1.73
N LEU A 58 -11.87 6.10 -2.92
CA LEU A 58 -10.63 5.38 -3.23
C LEU A 58 -9.46 6.37 -3.17
N ILE A 59 -8.67 6.28 -2.12
CA ILE A 59 -7.52 7.14 -1.89
C ILE A 59 -6.33 6.62 -2.69
N VAL A 60 -5.78 7.48 -3.53
CA VAL A 60 -4.55 7.26 -4.29
C VAL A 60 -3.44 8.06 -3.62
N PRO A 61 -2.41 7.43 -3.00
CA PRO A 61 -1.39 8.12 -2.24
C PRO A 61 -0.29 8.76 -3.13
N TYR A 62 -0.68 9.22 -4.33
CA TYR A 62 0.18 9.85 -5.33
C TYR A 62 -0.52 11.03 -6.00
N ALA A 63 0.26 11.87 -6.69
CA ALA A 63 -0.30 12.95 -7.51
C ALA A 63 -1.15 12.40 -8.66
N ALA A 64 -2.14 13.19 -9.08
CA ALA A 64 -2.97 12.87 -10.24
C ALA A 64 -2.15 12.80 -11.54
N GLY A 65 -2.64 12.03 -12.53
CA GLY A 65 -2.05 11.90 -13.87
C GLY A 65 -0.96 10.83 -13.99
N GLY A 66 -0.58 10.14 -12.91
CA GLY A 66 0.33 8.98 -12.96
C GLY A 66 -0.41 7.65 -13.13
N ALA A 67 0.36 6.55 -13.20
CA ALA A 67 -0.16 5.18 -13.36
C ALA A 67 -1.19 4.81 -12.28
N ALA A 68 -0.90 5.11 -11.02
CA ALA A 68 -1.79 4.83 -9.90
C ALA A 68 -3.16 5.51 -10.07
N ASP A 69 -3.17 6.78 -10.46
CA ASP A 69 -4.40 7.55 -10.68
C ASP A 69 -5.19 6.98 -11.87
N SER A 70 -4.51 6.67 -12.97
CA SER A 70 -5.14 6.06 -14.16
C SER A 70 -5.81 4.72 -13.83
N ILE A 71 -5.11 3.82 -13.15
CA ILE A 71 -5.64 2.51 -12.77
C ILE A 71 -6.78 2.63 -11.78
N ALA A 72 -6.65 3.49 -10.76
CA ALA A 72 -7.73 3.75 -9.82
C ALA A 72 -9.02 4.18 -10.52
N ARG A 73 -8.92 5.10 -11.49
CA ARG A 73 -10.10 5.59 -12.25
C ARG A 73 -10.70 4.52 -13.15
N VAL A 74 -9.87 3.68 -13.77
CA VAL A 74 -10.34 2.56 -14.60
C VAL A 74 -11.14 1.56 -13.76
N ILE A 75 -10.58 1.13 -12.63
CA ILE A 75 -11.25 0.19 -11.71
C ILE A 75 -12.51 0.84 -11.12
N ALA A 76 -12.39 2.08 -10.61
CA ALA A 76 -13.50 2.81 -10.00
C ALA A 76 -14.69 2.97 -10.96
N LYS A 77 -14.44 3.34 -12.21
CA LYS A 77 -15.49 3.50 -13.23
C LYS A 77 -16.31 2.23 -13.42
N ARG A 78 -15.66 1.07 -13.44
CA ARG A 78 -16.33 -0.21 -13.70
C ARG A 78 -16.97 -0.77 -12.44
N ALA A 79 -16.25 -0.80 -11.33
CA ALA A 79 -16.75 -1.28 -10.05
C ALA A 79 -17.93 -0.45 -9.51
N SER A 80 -17.98 0.86 -9.80
CA SER A 80 -19.13 1.72 -9.46
C SER A 80 -20.44 1.22 -10.08
N LYS A 81 -20.41 0.72 -11.31
CA LYS A 81 -21.61 0.19 -11.98
C LYS A 81 -22.10 -1.08 -11.30
N ALA A 82 -21.18 -1.98 -10.91
CA ALA A 82 -21.51 -3.24 -10.28
C ALA A 82 -22.00 -3.05 -8.84
N LEU A 83 -21.39 -2.11 -8.11
CA LEU A 83 -21.78 -1.78 -6.74
C LEU A 83 -23.04 -0.91 -6.63
N GLY A 84 -23.49 -0.29 -7.74
CA GLY A 84 -24.62 0.65 -7.73
C GLY A 84 -24.33 1.97 -7.01
N GLN A 85 -23.08 2.21 -6.62
CA GLN A 85 -22.62 3.42 -5.92
C GLN A 85 -21.33 3.95 -6.53
N THR A 86 -21.16 5.26 -6.53
CA THR A 86 -19.97 5.88 -7.09
C THR A 86 -18.73 5.61 -6.26
N ILE A 87 -17.64 5.19 -6.90
CA ILE A 87 -16.31 5.20 -6.31
C ILE A 87 -15.61 6.50 -6.72
N VAL A 88 -15.39 7.39 -5.77
CA VAL A 88 -14.70 8.68 -5.96
C VAL A 88 -13.21 8.50 -5.76
N VAL A 89 -12.40 8.80 -6.77
CA VAL A 89 -10.93 8.72 -6.69
C VAL A 89 -10.38 10.03 -6.16
N GLU A 90 -9.64 9.97 -5.05
CA GLU A 90 -8.99 11.11 -4.41
C GLU A 90 -7.47 10.93 -4.36
N ASN A 91 -6.72 11.91 -4.87
CA ASN A 91 -5.26 11.89 -4.84
C ASN A 91 -4.73 12.59 -3.58
N ARG A 92 -4.00 11.85 -2.72
CA ARG A 92 -3.39 12.35 -1.47
C ARG A 92 -1.91 11.95 -1.40
N GLY A 93 -1.10 12.57 -2.27
CA GLY A 93 0.35 12.31 -2.34
C GLY A 93 1.15 13.03 -1.25
N GLY A 94 2.39 12.59 -1.08
CA GLY A 94 3.40 13.23 -0.20
C GLY A 94 4.02 12.28 0.83
N GLY A 95 5.20 12.64 1.34
CA GLY A 95 5.93 11.87 2.35
C GLY A 95 6.25 10.42 1.94
N GLY A 96 6.63 10.16 0.69
CA GLY A 96 6.83 8.79 0.22
C GLY A 96 5.54 7.96 0.24
N SER A 97 4.39 8.60 -0.03
CA SER A 97 3.04 8.01 0.01
C SER A 97 2.49 7.72 1.43
N ILE A 98 3.24 8.08 2.48
CA ILE A 98 2.83 7.86 3.88
C ILE A 98 1.56 8.65 4.20
N ILE A 99 1.42 9.91 3.73
CA ILE A 99 0.29 10.79 4.08
C ILE A 99 -1.05 10.16 3.66
N GLY A 100 -1.17 9.70 2.42
CA GLY A 100 -2.41 9.09 1.92
C GLY A 100 -2.69 7.72 2.54
N THR A 101 -1.64 6.94 2.80
CA THR A 101 -1.75 5.62 3.41
C THR A 101 -2.19 5.73 4.88
N GLU A 102 -1.59 6.64 5.65
CA GLU A 102 -1.97 6.92 7.04
C GLU A 102 -3.40 7.46 7.15
N PHE A 103 -3.84 8.28 6.17
CA PHE A 103 -5.21 8.77 6.13
C PHE A 103 -6.21 7.61 6.09
N VAL A 104 -5.96 6.58 5.25
CA VAL A 104 -6.84 5.41 5.18
C VAL A 104 -6.72 4.54 6.44
N ASN A 105 -5.52 4.38 6.98
CA ASN A 105 -5.33 3.65 8.25
C ASN A 105 -6.20 4.20 9.38
N LYS A 106 -6.37 5.54 9.44
CA LYS A 106 -7.17 6.22 10.46
C LYS A 106 -8.66 6.31 10.13
N ALA A 107 -9.08 5.87 8.95
CA ALA A 107 -10.48 5.92 8.55
C ALA A 107 -11.33 4.85 9.27
N GLU A 108 -12.65 5.07 9.28
CA GLU A 108 -13.60 4.09 9.81
C GLU A 108 -13.54 2.79 9.00
N PRO A 109 -13.54 1.61 9.66
CA PRO A 109 -13.45 0.31 9.00
C PRO A 109 -14.81 -0.17 8.47
N ASP A 110 -15.51 0.71 7.75
CA ASP A 110 -16.86 0.50 7.22
C ASP A 110 -16.92 0.23 5.71
N GLY A 111 -15.74 0.15 5.06
CA GLY A 111 -15.60 -0.11 3.64
C GLY A 111 -15.82 1.10 2.73
N TYR A 112 -16.08 2.29 3.26
CA TYR A 112 -16.31 3.50 2.45
C TYR A 112 -15.06 4.33 2.18
N THR A 113 -13.95 4.00 2.83
CA THR A 113 -12.63 4.59 2.54
C THR A 113 -11.66 3.47 2.21
N LEU A 114 -11.19 3.44 0.98
CA LEU A 114 -10.28 2.42 0.45
C LEU A 114 -8.95 3.04 0.06
N LEU A 115 -7.90 2.24 0.04
CA LEU A 115 -6.57 2.61 -0.43
C LEU A 115 -6.26 1.91 -1.75
N LEU A 116 -5.78 2.64 -2.74
CA LEU A 116 -4.98 2.05 -3.80
C LEU A 116 -3.56 1.85 -3.26
N GLY A 117 -3.28 0.66 -2.75
CA GLY A 117 -1.97 0.27 -2.29
C GLY A 117 -1.01 -0.03 -3.42
N GLN A 118 0.28 0.15 -3.15
CA GLN A 118 1.39 -0.15 -4.05
C GLN A 118 2.59 -0.66 -3.26
N SER A 119 3.59 -1.20 -3.97
CA SER A 119 4.84 -1.71 -3.39
C SER A 119 5.48 -0.71 -2.42
N GLY A 120 5.57 0.58 -2.79
CA GLY A 120 6.20 1.63 -1.98
C GLY A 120 5.65 1.69 -0.56
N PRO A 121 4.41 2.18 -0.37
CA PRO A 121 3.85 2.37 0.98
C PRO A 121 3.58 1.07 1.74
N ILE A 122 3.29 -0.04 1.06
CA ILE A 122 2.84 -1.28 1.70
C ILE A 122 3.99 -2.26 1.94
N SER A 123 4.92 -2.43 0.99
CA SER A 123 5.96 -3.45 1.11
C SER A 123 7.35 -2.88 1.35
N ILE A 124 7.66 -1.71 0.79
CA ILE A 124 9.00 -1.14 0.84
C ILE A 124 9.22 -0.25 2.05
N ASN A 125 8.28 0.63 2.36
CA ASN A 125 8.41 1.53 3.51
C ASN A 125 8.70 0.77 4.82
N PRO A 126 8.09 -0.40 5.12
CA PRO A 126 8.45 -1.21 6.28
C PRO A 126 9.91 -1.67 6.33
N ALA A 127 10.54 -1.81 5.16
CA ALA A 127 11.93 -2.24 5.07
C ALA A 127 12.94 -1.10 5.25
N VAL A 128 12.55 0.15 4.98
CA VAL A 128 13.49 1.27 4.89
C VAL A 128 13.27 2.38 5.93
N TYR A 129 12.04 2.53 6.46
CA TYR A 129 11.75 3.53 7.48
C TYR A 129 11.86 2.92 8.88
N LYS A 130 12.54 3.61 9.80
CA LYS A 130 12.68 3.19 11.21
C LYS A 130 11.36 3.30 11.98
N ALA A 131 10.51 4.23 11.60
CA ALA A 131 9.20 4.44 12.20
C ALA A 131 8.18 4.77 11.11
N LEU A 132 7.14 3.94 11.00
CA LEU A 132 5.97 4.18 10.17
C LEU A 132 4.76 4.44 11.05
N PRO A 133 3.83 5.33 10.64
CA PRO A 133 2.60 5.57 11.39
C PRO A 133 1.54 4.48 11.15
N TYR A 134 1.89 3.37 10.52
CA TYR A 134 1.02 2.22 10.25
C TYR A 134 1.82 0.92 10.11
N ASP A 135 1.17 -0.21 10.39
CA ASP A 135 1.67 -1.57 10.12
C ASP A 135 0.89 -2.12 8.90
N PRO A 136 1.55 -2.34 7.74
CA PRO A 136 0.84 -2.74 6.52
C PRO A 136 0.18 -4.11 6.60
N VAL A 137 0.59 -4.97 7.53
CA VAL A 137 0.02 -6.32 7.70
C VAL A 137 -1.16 -6.32 8.66
N LYS A 138 -1.12 -5.46 9.71
CA LYS A 138 -2.14 -5.44 10.76
C LYS A 138 -3.22 -4.39 10.54
N ASP A 139 -2.83 -3.25 9.98
CA ASP A 139 -3.68 -2.07 9.94
C ASP A 139 -4.51 -1.98 8.66
N PHE A 140 -4.33 -2.93 7.72
CA PHE A 140 -5.09 -2.99 6.48
C PHE A 140 -5.69 -4.38 6.25
N ALA A 141 -6.89 -4.40 5.68
CA ALA A 141 -7.56 -5.57 5.15
C ALA A 141 -7.34 -5.61 3.63
N PRO A 142 -6.53 -6.53 3.08
CA PRO A 142 -6.35 -6.70 1.65
C PRO A 142 -7.67 -7.11 0.99
N ILE A 143 -8.02 -6.46 -0.13
CA ILE A 143 -9.21 -6.78 -0.91
C ILE A 143 -8.81 -7.55 -2.16
N SER A 144 -7.94 -6.99 -3.01
CA SER A 144 -7.43 -7.67 -4.21
C SER A 144 -6.12 -7.07 -4.68
N LEU A 145 -5.16 -7.90 -5.02
CA LEU A 145 -4.05 -7.54 -5.90
C LEU A 145 -4.63 -7.39 -7.31
N THR A 146 -4.68 -6.17 -7.81
CA THR A 146 -5.36 -5.87 -9.08
C THR A 146 -4.47 -6.07 -10.29
N THR A 147 -3.27 -5.49 -10.26
CA THR A 147 -2.32 -5.55 -11.37
C THR A 147 -0.88 -5.61 -10.89
N THR A 148 -0.01 -6.19 -11.74
CA THR A 148 1.45 -6.07 -11.64
C THR A 148 2.01 -5.46 -12.93
N TYR A 149 3.21 -4.88 -12.86
CA TYR A 149 3.88 -4.28 -14.02
C TYR A 149 5.39 -4.24 -13.85
N PRO A 150 6.17 -4.39 -14.96
CA PRO A 150 7.60 -4.16 -14.92
C PRO A 150 7.90 -2.65 -14.84
N TYR A 151 9.04 -2.27 -14.28
CA TYR A 151 9.60 -0.96 -14.54
C TYR A 151 10.40 -1.00 -15.86
N LEU A 152 10.39 0.11 -16.57
CA LEU A 152 11.27 0.34 -17.74
C LEU A 152 12.41 1.25 -17.29
N MET A 153 13.64 0.83 -17.49
CA MET A 153 14.81 1.69 -17.39
C MET A 153 14.86 2.59 -18.61
N VAL A 154 14.45 3.85 -18.48
CA VAL A 154 14.37 4.80 -19.59
C VAL A 154 15.40 5.92 -19.46
N VAL A 155 15.96 6.32 -20.61
CA VAL A 155 16.95 7.40 -20.72
C VAL A 155 16.57 8.34 -21.87
N SER A 156 17.09 9.57 -21.85
CA SER A 156 17.00 10.47 -23.01
C SER A 156 17.96 10.04 -24.13
N PRO A 157 17.56 10.09 -25.41
CA PRO A 157 18.46 9.86 -26.55
C PRO A 157 19.71 10.75 -26.54
N ALA A 158 19.61 11.95 -25.97
CA ALA A 158 20.72 12.90 -25.84
C ALA A 158 21.86 12.36 -24.94
N LEU A 159 21.60 11.34 -24.11
CA LEU A 159 22.64 10.70 -23.29
C LEU A 159 23.62 9.87 -24.14
N GLY A 160 23.24 9.50 -25.37
CA GLY A 160 24.11 8.80 -26.30
C GLY A 160 24.36 7.29 -26.00
N VAL A 161 23.53 6.71 -25.14
CA VAL A 161 23.58 5.27 -24.76
C VAL A 161 22.36 4.52 -25.29
N LYS A 162 22.53 3.26 -25.69
CA LYS A 162 21.48 2.40 -26.24
C LYS A 162 21.34 1.07 -25.51
N THR A 163 22.22 0.78 -24.57
CA THR A 163 22.24 -0.47 -23.81
C THR A 163 22.52 -0.18 -22.33
N VAL A 164 22.08 -1.09 -21.45
CA VAL A 164 22.41 -1.03 -20.01
C VAL A 164 23.94 -1.03 -19.81
N ARG A 165 24.68 -1.80 -20.60
CA ARG A 165 26.14 -1.85 -20.52
C ARG A 165 26.78 -0.49 -20.81
N GLU A 166 26.36 0.19 -21.88
CA GLU A 166 26.84 1.54 -22.22
C GLU A 166 26.50 2.55 -21.14
N PHE A 167 25.26 2.50 -20.57
CA PHE A 167 24.86 3.33 -19.46
C PHE A 167 25.78 3.14 -18.24
N VAL A 168 26.03 1.90 -17.87
CA VAL A 168 26.92 1.57 -16.72
C VAL A 168 28.36 2.04 -16.98
N ALA A 169 28.87 1.89 -18.20
CA ALA A 169 30.19 2.40 -18.56
C ALA A 169 30.26 3.93 -18.42
N LEU A 170 29.22 4.64 -18.87
CA LEU A 170 29.11 6.09 -18.71
C LEU A 170 29.05 6.50 -17.24
N ALA A 171 28.19 5.84 -16.43
CA ALA A 171 28.05 6.12 -15.00
C ALA A 171 29.36 5.87 -14.22
N LYS A 172 30.10 4.80 -14.55
CA LYS A 172 31.42 4.50 -13.98
C LYS A 172 32.48 5.55 -14.34
N SER A 173 32.39 6.16 -15.52
CA SER A 173 33.33 7.21 -15.94
C SER A 173 33.06 8.56 -15.23
N LYS A 174 31.87 8.75 -14.63
CA LYS A 174 31.44 10.00 -13.99
C LYS A 174 30.69 9.69 -12.70
N PRO A 175 31.34 9.14 -11.66
CA PRO A 175 30.66 8.73 -10.43
C PRO A 175 29.92 9.91 -9.76
N GLY A 176 28.63 9.72 -9.46
CA GLY A 176 27.78 10.71 -8.81
C GLY A 176 27.29 11.86 -9.71
N ALA A 177 27.73 11.93 -10.98
CA ALA A 177 27.35 13.01 -11.88
C ALA A 177 26.01 12.78 -12.62
N LEU A 178 25.56 11.53 -12.70
CA LEU A 178 24.25 11.20 -13.30
C LEU A 178 23.17 11.30 -12.22
N ASN A 179 22.06 11.96 -12.56
CA ASN A 179 20.89 12.06 -11.72
C ASN A 179 19.86 11.01 -12.13
N TYR A 180 19.15 10.43 -11.17
CA TYR A 180 17.99 9.60 -11.44
C TYR A 180 16.74 10.13 -10.74
N GLY A 181 15.61 10.06 -11.44
CA GLY A 181 14.32 10.50 -10.95
C GLY A 181 13.48 9.38 -10.34
N THR A 182 12.79 9.65 -9.22
CA THR A 182 11.86 8.70 -8.60
C THR A 182 10.59 9.37 -8.12
N THR A 183 9.62 8.59 -7.66
CA THR A 183 8.38 9.12 -7.04
C THR A 183 8.53 9.52 -5.58
N GLY A 184 9.76 9.53 -5.08
CA GLY A 184 10.09 9.93 -3.71
C GLY A 184 11.00 8.95 -3.00
N VAL A 185 11.51 9.35 -1.85
CA VAL A 185 12.35 8.52 -1.00
C VAL A 185 11.52 7.34 -0.47
N GLY A 186 12.05 6.12 -0.57
CA GLY A 186 11.34 4.90 -0.16
C GLY A 186 10.33 4.38 -1.19
N ALA A 187 10.12 5.08 -2.32
CA ALA A 187 9.26 4.57 -3.39
C ALA A 187 9.88 3.35 -4.08
N ALA A 188 9.05 2.52 -4.72
CA ALA A 188 9.52 1.29 -5.35
C ALA A 188 10.59 1.56 -6.44
N ASN A 189 10.39 2.55 -7.29
CA ASN A 189 11.38 2.93 -8.29
C ASN A 189 12.67 3.54 -7.70
N HIS A 190 12.63 4.05 -6.46
CA HIS A 190 13.84 4.42 -5.73
C HIS A 190 14.66 3.17 -5.39
N LEU A 191 14.04 2.17 -4.75
CA LEU A 191 14.73 0.95 -4.36
C LEU A 191 15.19 0.11 -5.56
N VAL A 192 14.39 0.06 -6.62
CA VAL A 192 14.79 -0.59 -7.88
C VAL A 192 16.07 0.06 -8.45
N THR A 193 16.14 1.39 -8.40
CA THR A 193 17.32 2.12 -8.88
C THR A 193 18.52 1.88 -7.96
N GLU A 194 18.35 1.94 -6.65
CA GLU A 194 19.42 1.67 -5.68
C GLU A 194 19.93 0.22 -5.77
N LEU A 195 19.03 -0.75 -5.99
CA LEU A 195 19.41 -2.13 -6.25
C LEU A 195 20.26 -2.23 -7.53
N PHE A 196 19.89 -1.50 -8.58
CA PHE A 196 20.66 -1.44 -9.81
C PHE A 196 22.02 -0.78 -9.58
N ASP A 197 22.10 0.34 -8.88
CA ASP A 197 23.36 1.00 -8.51
C ASP A 197 24.30 0.04 -7.77
N PHE A 198 23.75 -0.64 -6.75
CA PHE A 198 24.49 -1.61 -5.98
C PHE A 198 25.02 -2.76 -6.84
N ARG A 199 24.17 -3.41 -7.65
CA ARG A 199 24.55 -4.56 -8.48
C ARG A 199 25.50 -4.20 -9.63
N SER A 200 25.41 -2.97 -10.15
CA SER A 200 26.27 -2.51 -11.24
C SER A 200 27.57 -1.85 -10.76
N GLY A 201 27.68 -1.59 -9.44
CA GLY A 201 28.82 -0.90 -8.83
C GLY A 201 28.98 0.51 -9.37
N ILE A 202 27.87 1.22 -9.57
CA ILE A 202 27.82 2.65 -9.94
C ILE A 202 27.28 3.47 -8.79
N LYS A 203 27.34 4.79 -8.92
CA LYS A 203 26.74 5.74 -7.98
C LYS A 203 26.10 6.87 -8.77
N MET A 204 24.80 7.07 -8.55
CA MET A 204 24.03 8.16 -9.11
C MET A 204 23.48 9.09 -8.01
N THR A 205 22.97 10.26 -8.39
CA THR A 205 22.36 11.22 -7.47
C THR A 205 20.84 11.14 -7.56
N HIS A 206 20.18 10.90 -6.43
CA HIS A 206 18.73 10.79 -6.32
C HIS A 206 18.02 12.13 -6.37
N ILE A 207 17.03 12.28 -7.25
CA ILE A 207 16.14 13.44 -7.35
C ILE A 207 14.69 12.97 -7.14
N PRO A 208 14.06 13.29 -5.98
CA PRO A 208 12.71 12.86 -5.66
C PRO A 208 11.65 13.79 -6.28
N TYR A 209 10.60 13.21 -6.85
CA TYR A 209 9.42 13.88 -7.40
C TYR A 209 8.14 13.41 -6.68
N ARG A 210 7.02 14.14 -6.88
CA ARG A 210 5.72 13.75 -6.31
C ARG A 210 4.94 12.74 -7.17
N GLY A 211 5.52 12.26 -8.28
CA GLY A 211 4.91 11.30 -9.19
C GLY A 211 5.80 11.02 -10.40
N THR A 212 5.61 9.86 -11.06
CA THR A 212 6.45 9.42 -12.18
C THR A 212 6.37 10.36 -13.38
N ALA A 213 5.19 10.91 -13.67
CA ALA A 213 5.02 11.83 -14.79
C ALA A 213 5.94 13.06 -14.67
N LEU A 214 6.17 13.58 -13.46
CA LEU A 214 7.09 14.71 -13.23
C LEU A 214 8.55 14.30 -13.45
N ALA A 215 8.94 13.11 -12.98
CA ALA A 215 10.29 12.58 -13.21
C ALA A 215 10.56 12.34 -14.71
N VAL A 216 9.56 11.83 -15.45
CA VAL A 216 9.66 11.62 -16.91
C VAL A 216 9.73 12.96 -17.64
N ALA A 217 8.99 13.99 -17.23
CA ALA A 217 9.09 15.32 -17.82
C ALA A 217 10.50 15.91 -17.67
N ASP A 218 11.11 15.77 -16.50
CA ASP A 218 12.47 16.22 -16.24
C ASP A 218 13.54 15.34 -16.94
N LEU A 219 13.26 14.06 -17.18
CA LEU A 219 14.09 13.21 -18.03
C LEU A 219 14.08 13.69 -19.48
N LEU A 220 12.91 14.05 -20.01
CA LEU A 220 12.77 14.63 -21.35
C LEU A 220 13.48 15.99 -21.47
N ALA A 221 13.47 16.78 -20.40
CA ALA A 221 14.17 18.05 -20.30
C ALA A 221 15.68 17.91 -20.01
N GLY A 222 16.18 16.68 -19.75
CA GLY A 222 17.60 16.41 -19.48
C GLY A 222 18.06 16.74 -18.05
N GLN A 223 17.13 17.11 -17.13
CA GLN A 223 17.45 17.41 -15.73
C GLN A 223 17.87 16.16 -14.94
N VAL A 224 17.29 15.01 -15.27
CA VAL A 224 17.73 13.70 -14.83
C VAL A 224 18.12 12.84 -16.03
N GLN A 225 18.98 11.84 -15.85
CA GLN A 225 19.54 11.04 -16.93
C GLN A 225 18.86 9.68 -17.09
N VAL A 226 18.25 9.18 -16.02
CA VAL A 226 17.56 7.88 -16.02
C VAL A 226 16.37 7.91 -15.07
N VAL A 227 15.31 7.18 -15.44
CA VAL A 227 14.16 6.88 -14.59
C VAL A 227 13.81 5.40 -14.77
N PHE A 228 13.65 4.68 -13.67
CA PHE A 228 12.92 3.40 -13.67
C PHE A 228 11.43 3.72 -13.58
N SER A 229 10.78 3.78 -14.73
CA SER A 229 9.41 4.28 -14.87
C SER A 229 8.40 3.14 -14.99
N ASP A 230 7.19 3.39 -14.48
CA ASP A 230 6.04 2.58 -14.86
C ASP A 230 5.76 2.69 -16.37
N PRO A 231 5.14 1.66 -16.99
CA PRO A 231 4.88 1.65 -18.43
C PRO A 231 3.94 2.76 -18.89
N ILE A 232 2.95 3.13 -18.09
CA ILE A 232 1.95 4.16 -18.45
C ILE A 232 2.65 5.49 -18.68
N SER A 233 3.58 5.85 -17.81
CA SER A 233 4.32 7.11 -17.91
C SER A 233 5.41 7.09 -18.99
N ALA A 234 6.00 5.93 -19.29
CA ALA A 234 7.16 5.83 -20.20
C ALA A 234 6.82 5.46 -21.65
N LEU A 235 5.92 4.49 -21.86
CA LEU A 235 5.68 3.92 -23.21
C LEU A 235 5.28 4.94 -24.28
N PRO A 236 4.44 5.94 -24.03
CA PRO A 236 4.13 6.95 -25.03
C PRO A 236 5.38 7.67 -25.57
N HIS A 237 6.35 7.94 -24.70
CA HIS A 237 7.61 8.60 -25.03
C HIS A 237 8.62 7.64 -25.67
N VAL A 238 8.62 6.37 -25.29
CA VAL A 238 9.42 5.34 -25.94
C VAL A 238 8.92 5.07 -27.35
N ASN A 239 7.61 4.94 -27.54
CA ASN A 239 6.97 4.69 -28.83
C ASN A 239 7.16 5.86 -29.81
N SER A 240 7.23 7.10 -29.32
CA SER A 240 7.52 8.29 -30.13
C SER A 240 9.02 8.49 -30.41
N GLY A 241 9.89 7.71 -29.76
CA GLY A 241 11.34 7.88 -29.85
C GLY A 241 11.91 9.03 -29.01
N ALA A 242 11.08 9.71 -28.20
CA ALA A 242 11.52 10.76 -27.29
C ALA A 242 12.34 10.23 -26.11
N LEU A 243 12.14 8.96 -25.74
CA LEU A 243 12.96 8.22 -24.77
C LEU A 243 13.41 6.87 -25.35
N ILE A 244 14.47 6.33 -24.79
CA ILE A 244 14.97 4.98 -25.07
C ILE A 244 14.76 4.12 -23.84
N ALA A 245 14.08 2.97 -23.99
CA ALA A 245 13.99 1.94 -22.98
C ALA A 245 15.20 1.00 -23.11
N LEU A 246 16.06 0.96 -22.11
CA LEU A 246 17.27 0.13 -22.09
C LEU A 246 16.99 -1.30 -21.60
N ALA A 247 16.07 -1.46 -20.65
CA ALA A 247 15.66 -2.76 -20.12
C ALA A 247 14.31 -2.69 -19.41
N VAL A 248 13.68 -3.86 -19.23
CA VAL A 248 12.56 -4.08 -18.29
C VAL A 248 13.06 -4.83 -17.06
N THR A 249 12.45 -4.58 -15.90
CA THR A 249 12.89 -5.15 -14.61
C THR A 249 12.24 -6.50 -14.29
N SER A 250 11.23 -6.91 -15.06
CA SER A 250 10.59 -8.22 -14.92
C SER A 250 11.49 -9.37 -15.37
N LYS A 251 11.19 -10.57 -14.88
CA LYS A 251 11.86 -11.82 -15.27
C LYS A 251 11.77 -12.08 -16.78
N GLU A 252 10.62 -11.77 -17.37
CA GLU A 252 10.35 -11.95 -18.80
C GLU A 252 10.17 -10.59 -19.49
N ARG A 253 10.38 -10.55 -20.82
CA ARG A 253 10.13 -9.35 -21.60
C ARG A 253 8.66 -8.96 -21.59
N SER A 254 8.40 -7.66 -21.61
CA SER A 254 7.04 -7.14 -21.66
C SER A 254 6.42 -7.36 -23.05
N PRO A 255 5.18 -7.89 -23.13
CA PRO A 255 4.49 -8.08 -24.42
C PRO A 255 4.30 -6.79 -25.22
N VAL A 256 4.17 -5.64 -24.54
CA VAL A 256 3.99 -4.33 -25.20
C VAL A 256 5.32 -3.66 -25.56
N ALA A 257 6.46 -4.23 -25.15
CA ALA A 257 7.80 -3.76 -25.49
C ALA A 257 8.74 -4.96 -25.78
N PRO A 258 8.39 -5.86 -26.71
CA PRO A 258 9.07 -7.15 -26.88
C PRO A 258 10.53 -7.02 -27.34
N LEU A 259 10.91 -5.89 -27.89
CA LEU A 259 12.30 -5.61 -28.31
C LEU A 259 13.18 -5.11 -27.16
N VAL A 260 12.59 -4.68 -26.04
CA VAL A 260 13.33 -4.24 -24.86
C VAL A 260 13.78 -5.46 -24.06
N PRO A 261 15.08 -5.65 -23.83
CA PRO A 261 15.58 -6.81 -23.09
C PRO A 261 15.22 -6.70 -21.60
N THR A 262 15.28 -7.82 -20.88
CA THR A 262 15.20 -7.80 -19.42
C THR A 262 16.53 -7.34 -18.81
N MET A 263 16.51 -6.93 -17.53
CA MET A 263 17.74 -6.68 -16.77
C MET A 263 18.61 -7.95 -16.70
N SER A 264 17.99 -9.13 -16.57
CA SER A 264 18.70 -10.43 -16.59
C SER A 264 19.41 -10.68 -17.91
N GLU A 265 18.77 -10.43 -19.06
CA GLU A 265 19.38 -10.51 -20.39
C GLU A 265 20.50 -9.47 -20.58
N SER A 266 20.42 -8.35 -19.86
CA SER A 266 21.40 -7.27 -19.88
C SER A 266 22.62 -7.52 -18.97
N GLY A 267 22.70 -8.71 -18.34
CA GLY A 267 23.84 -9.12 -17.50
C GLY A 267 23.60 -9.06 -16.00
N TYR A 268 22.38 -8.76 -15.56
CA TYR A 268 21.99 -8.68 -14.14
C TYR A 268 21.09 -9.86 -13.78
N GLY A 269 21.65 -11.07 -13.78
CA GLY A 269 20.93 -12.31 -13.51
C GLY A 269 20.18 -12.28 -12.18
N GLY A 270 18.93 -12.76 -12.17
CA GLY A 270 18.06 -12.73 -10.98
C GLY A 270 17.54 -11.33 -10.60
N PHE A 271 17.64 -10.34 -11.49
CA PHE A 271 16.94 -9.08 -11.31
C PHE A 271 15.47 -9.29 -11.69
N ASP A 272 14.61 -9.25 -10.69
CA ASP A 272 13.17 -9.38 -10.84
C ASP A 272 12.50 -8.42 -9.83
N ALA A 273 12.13 -7.25 -10.30
CA ALA A 273 11.54 -6.20 -9.50
C ALA A 273 10.33 -5.65 -10.25
N VAL A 274 9.15 -6.00 -9.79
CA VAL A 274 7.88 -5.55 -10.39
C VAL A 274 7.14 -4.61 -9.44
N GLY A 275 6.48 -3.62 -10.02
CA GLY A 275 5.50 -2.83 -9.29
C GLY A 275 4.15 -3.52 -9.30
N TRP A 276 3.30 -3.15 -8.35
CA TRP A 276 1.96 -3.69 -8.26
C TRP A 276 0.96 -2.63 -7.75
N HIS A 277 -0.31 -2.87 -8.05
CA HIS A 277 -1.44 -2.14 -7.50
C HIS A 277 -2.40 -3.12 -6.85
N GLY A 278 -2.97 -2.72 -5.73
CA GLY A 278 -4.00 -3.50 -5.05
C GLY A 278 -4.94 -2.60 -4.27
N ILE A 279 -6.11 -3.11 -3.98
CA ILE A 279 -7.10 -2.38 -3.18
C ILE A 279 -7.08 -2.93 -1.76
N LEU A 280 -7.00 -2.03 -0.77
CA LEU A 280 -7.03 -2.35 0.65
C LEU A 280 -8.10 -1.49 1.35
N ALA A 281 -8.62 -2.00 2.46
CA ALA A 281 -9.47 -1.26 3.39
C ALA A 281 -8.76 -1.11 4.74
N PRO A 282 -9.27 -0.29 5.70
CA PRO A 282 -8.80 -0.31 7.08
C PRO A 282 -8.89 -1.71 7.69
N GLY A 283 -7.94 -2.09 8.54
CA GLY A 283 -7.70 -3.48 8.97
C GLY A 283 -8.86 -4.18 9.69
N ARG A 284 -9.80 -3.42 10.27
CA ARG A 284 -10.97 -3.95 10.97
C ARG A 284 -12.25 -3.94 10.12
N THR A 285 -12.13 -3.74 8.82
CA THR A 285 -13.28 -3.80 7.89
C THR A 285 -13.90 -5.20 7.95
N PRO A 286 -15.24 -5.31 8.09
CA PRO A 286 -15.92 -6.60 8.18
C PRO A 286 -15.62 -7.51 6.98
N PRO A 287 -15.37 -8.82 7.22
CA PRO A 287 -15.02 -9.77 6.15
C PRO A 287 -16.04 -9.84 5.01
N GLU A 288 -17.31 -9.69 5.31
CA GLU A 288 -18.39 -9.66 4.33
C GLU A 288 -18.32 -8.46 3.38
N ILE A 289 -17.88 -7.30 3.87
CA ILE A 289 -17.64 -6.11 3.06
C ILE A 289 -16.41 -6.31 2.18
N VAL A 290 -15.33 -6.88 2.73
CA VAL A 290 -14.12 -7.24 1.97
C VAL A 290 -14.46 -8.20 0.84
N ALA A 291 -15.23 -9.25 1.12
CA ALA A 291 -15.64 -10.24 0.12
C ALA A 291 -16.51 -9.60 -0.97
N ARG A 292 -17.46 -8.72 -0.61
CA ARG A 292 -18.29 -8.00 -1.58
C ARG A 292 -17.45 -7.09 -2.47
N LEU A 293 -16.54 -6.32 -1.92
CA LEU A 293 -15.64 -5.45 -2.67
C LEU A 293 -14.72 -6.26 -3.58
N ASN A 294 -14.14 -7.37 -3.08
CA ASN A 294 -13.30 -8.26 -3.88
C ASN A 294 -14.05 -8.76 -5.12
N ALA A 295 -15.27 -9.30 -4.94
CA ALA A 295 -16.06 -9.83 -6.04
C ALA A 295 -16.28 -8.80 -7.15
N GLU A 296 -16.69 -7.58 -6.79
CA GLU A 296 -16.98 -6.52 -7.75
C GLU A 296 -15.72 -5.92 -8.41
N ILE A 297 -14.61 -5.84 -7.67
CA ILE A 297 -13.32 -5.38 -8.22
C ILE A 297 -12.76 -6.43 -9.20
N VAL A 298 -12.79 -7.71 -8.84
CA VAL A 298 -12.34 -8.80 -9.72
C VAL A 298 -13.18 -8.87 -10.98
N GLU A 299 -14.49 -8.67 -10.88
CA GLU A 299 -15.37 -8.63 -12.05
C GLU A 299 -15.10 -7.41 -12.94
N ALA A 300 -14.82 -6.25 -12.32
CA ALA A 300 -14.40 -5.05 -13.04
C ALA A 300 -13.10 -5.25 -13.85
N LEU A 301 -12.17 -6.05 -13.33
CA LEU A 301 -10.91 -6.38 -14.02
C LEU A 301 -11.09 -7.35 -15.19
N LYS A 302 -12.13 -8.18 -15.16
CA LYS A 302 -12.46 -9.12 -16.25
C LYS A 302 -13.19 -8.46 -17.43
N ASP A 303 -13.68 -7.23 -17.22
CA ASP A 303 -14.36 -6.48 -18.29
C ASP A 303 -13.45 -6.31 -19.51
N PRO A 304 -13.94 -6.61 -20.74
CA PRO A 304 -13.10 -6.59 -21.94
C PRO A 304 -12.44 -5.22 -22.21
N GLU A 305 -13.16 -4.11 -22.01
CA GLU A 305 -12.59 -2.77 -22.23
C GLU A 305 -11.50 -2.46 -21.18
N THR A 306 -11.75 -2.84 -19.91
CA THR A 306 -10.78 -2.71 -18.84
C THR A 306 -9.53 -3.53 -19.13
N LYS A 307 -9.69 -4.78 -19.55
CA LYS A 307 -8.59 -5.68 -19.87
C LYS A 307 -7.72 -5.14 -21.01
N VAL A 308 -8.32 -4.78 -22.13
CA VAL A 308 -7.59 -4.22 -23.28
C VAL A 308 -6.82 -2.97 -22.87
N LEU A 309 -7.43 -2.06 -22.10
CA LEU A 309 -6.77 -0.84 -21.65
C LEU A 309 -5.58 -1.14 -20.74
N LEU A 310 -5.72 -2.00 -19.74
CA LEU A 310 -4.64 -2.32 -18.80
C LEU A 310 -3.50 -3.07 -19.50
N GLU A 311 -3.80 -4.06 -20.33
CA GLU A 311 -2.80 -4.83 -21.06
C GLU A 311 -2.01 -3.97 -22.07
N SER A 312 -2.67 -3.02 -22.75
CA SER A 312 -1.99 -2.06 -23.65
C SER A 312 -0.97 -1.17 -22.93
N GLN A 313 -1.08 -1.06 -21.62
CA GLN A 313 -0.19 -0.29 -20.75
C GLN A 313 0.83 -1.17 -20.01
N ALA A 314 1.04 -2.41 -20.47
CA ALA A 314 1.90 -3.41 -19.86
C ALA A 314 1.50 -3.79 -18.40
N MET A 315 0.24 -3.59 -18.05
CA MET A 315 -0.29 -4.06 -16.78
C MET A 315 -0.73 -5.50 -16.92
N GLN A 316 -0.16 -6.38 -16.11
CA GLN A 316 -0.62 -7.75 -15.99
C GLN A 316 -1.75 -7.80 -14.96
N ILE A 317 -2.95 -8.21 -15.39
CA ILE A 317 -4.11 -8.34 -14.51
C ILE A 317 -3.95 -9.59 -13.64
N VAL A 318 -4.17 -9.44 -12.34
CA VAL A 318 -4.12 -10.52 -11.35
C VAL A 318 -5.52 -10.84 -10.82
N GLY A 319 -6.19 -9.89 -10.19
CA GLY A 319 -7.54 -10.08 -9.64
C GLY A 319 -7.58 -11.16 -8.56
N SER A 320 -6.71 -11.07 -7.54
CA SER A 320 -6.55 -12.09 -6.51
C SER A 320 -7.69 -12.13 -5.50
N SER A 321 -7.79 -13.24 -4.74
CA SER A 321 -8.55 -13.27 -3.50
C SER A 321 -7.88 -12.40 -2.40
N PRO A 322 -8.62 -12.04 -1.34
CA PRO A 322 -8.06 -11.32 -0.19
C PRO A 322 -6.90 -12.05 0.48
N GLU A 323 -7.02 -13.37 0.67
CA GLU A 323 -6.01 -14.22 1.31
C GLU A 323 -4.74 -14.28 0.47
N ALA A 324 -4.87 -14.50 -0.84
CA ALA A 324 -3.74 -14.53 -1.75
C ALA A 324 -3.00 -13.18 -1.78
N PHE A 325 -3.74 -12.06 -1.69
CA PHE A 325 -3.14 -10.74 -1.62
C PHE A 325 -2.44 -10.49 -0.27
N ALA A 326 -3.02 -10.96 0.84
CA ALA A 326 -2.38 -10.89 2.15
C ALA A 326 -1.04 -11.64 2.18
N ASP A 327 -0.99 -12.83 1.60
CA ASP A 327 0.24 -13.62 1.53
C ASP A 327 1.25 -13.02 0.57
N PHE A 328 0.81 -12.45 -0.55
CA PHE A 328 1.67 -11.69 -1.45
C PHE A 328 2.34 -10.50 -0.75
N ILE A 329 1.59 -9.70 0.02
CA ILE A 329 2.13 -8.55 0.77
C ILE A 329 3.25 -9.01 1.72
N LYS A 330 3.04 -10.09 2.49
CA LYS A 330 4.06 -10.61 3.42
C LYS A 330 5.34 -11.04 2.70
N GLN A 331 5.19 -11.73 1.56
CA GLN A 331 6.32 -12.17 0.73
C GLN A 331 7.06 -10.98 0.13
N ASP A 332 6.32 -10.00 -0.40
CA ASP A 332 6.90 -8.81 -1.01
C ASP A 332 7.66 -7.95 0.01
N ILE A 333 7.13 -7.79 1.24
CA ILE A 333 7.85 -7.15 2.35
C ILE A 333 9.18 -7.86 2.65
N ALA A 334 9.19 -9.20 2.68
CA ALA A 334 10.39 -9.98 2.95
C ALA A 334 11.45 -9.80 1.86
N ILE A 335 11.03 -9.79 0.58
CA ILE A 335 11.91 -9.54 -0.57
C ILE A 335 12.53 -8.14 -0.48
N TRP A 336 11.72 -7.10 -0.26
CA TRP A 336 12.21 -5.73 -0.21
C TRP A 336 13.09 -5.46 1.02
N LYS A 337 12.86 -6.16 2.13
CA LYS A 337 13.74 -6.11 3.29
C LYS A 337 15.12 -6.67 2.95
N GLU A 338 15.18 -7.81 2.27
CA GLU A 338 16.46 -8.38 1.80
C GLU A 338 17.18 -7.42 0.84
N VAL A 339 16.45 -6.80 -0.09
CA VAL A 339 17.00 -5.79 -1.02
C VAL A 339 17.55 -4.58 -0.25
N ALA A 340 16.80 -4.05 0.70
CA ALA A 340 17.21 -2.89 1.50
C ALA A 340 18.48 -3.19 2.32
N ASP A 341 18.54 -4.38 2.94
CA ASP A 341 19.69 -4.84 3.72
C ASP A 341 20.94 -5.01 2.83
N GLN A 342 20.81 -5.63 1.65
CA GLN A 342 21.91 -5.84 0.69
C GLN A 342 22.44 -4.52 0.14
N ALA A 343 21.58 -3.60 -0.23
CA ALA A 343 21.93 -2.29 -0.78
C ALA A 343 22.23 -1.23 0.30
N ARG A 344 22.10 -1.59 1.59
CA ARG A 344 22.30 -0.69 2.77
C ARG A 344 21.47 0.57 2.68
N ILE A 345 20.21 0.43 2.27
CA ILE A 345 19.27 1.53 2.13
C ILE A 345 18.57 1.74 3.45
N GLU A 346 18.79 2.88 4.08
CA GLU A 346 18.01 3.34 5.22
C GLU A 346 17.41 4.71 4.90
N VAL A 347 16.11 4.87 5.18
CA VAL A 347 15.47 6.17 5.21
C VAL A 347 15.30 6.59 6.66
N ARG A 348 15.78 7.79 6.99
CA ARG A 348 15.79 8.33 8.37
C ARG A 348 14.41 8.83 8.78
#